data_9e6e014bf040b31e8cd92142d6bb57ab
#
_entry.id   9e6e014bf040b31e8cd92142d6bb57ab
#
_cell.length_a   1.000
_cell.length_b   1.000
_cell.length_c   1.000
_cell.angle_alpha   90.00
_cell.angle_beta   90.00
_cell.angle_gamma   90.00
#
_symmetry.space_group_name_H-M   'P 1'
#
loop_
_entity.id
_entity.type
_entity.pdbx_description
1 polymer ?
#
loop_
_entity_poly.entity_id
_entity_poly.type
_entity_poly.pdbx_seq_one_letter_code
_entity_poly.pdbx_strand_id
1 'polypeptide(L)'
;EALAFIFQKRDLELLGFDTERNDNTTLDIFWGLYEIMGVALVDMMVWEWLYENPEATAEDLKQATLKTAKEVWNKYYEPVLGTHDSPLLAIYSHMVNSPMYLPNYPLGSIIEYQLESHFAKLKTKQEFANEIKRIYTLGRLTPQQWMREAVGEDISTQPILDEVNRIMTK
;
A
#
# COMPACT_ATOMS: atom_id res chain seq x y z
N GLU A 1 -7.40 5.31 -1.42
CA GLU A 1 -7.10 3.95 -1.89
C GLU A 1 -7.74 2.88 -1.00
N ALA A 2 -7.57 2.87 0.33
CA ALA A 2 -8.11 1.83 1.21
C ALA A 2 -9.61 1.56 1.00
N LEU A 3 -10.40 2.63 0.90
CA LEU A 3 -11.84 2.52 0.68
C LEU A 3 -12.15 2.02 -0.75
N ALA A 4 -11.34 2.37 -1.74
CA ALA A 4 -11.48 1.85 -3.10
C ALA A 4 -11.23 0.34 -3.13
N PHE A 5 -10.21 -0.15 -2.44
CA PHE A 5 -9.91 -1.59 -2.35
C PHE A 5 -11.02 -2.38 -1.66
N ILE A 6 -11.61 -1.82 -0.57
CA ILE A 6 -12.76 -2.43 0.10
C ILE A 6 -13.96 -2.57 -0.86
N PHE A 7 -14.27 -1.55 -1.65
CA PHE A 7 -15.36 -1.62 -2.62
C PHE A 7 -15.05 -2.55 -3.79
N GLN A 8 -13.84 -2.55 -4.31
CA GLN A 8 -13.41 -3.49 -5.34
C GLN A 8 -13.66 -4.95 -4.90
N LYS A 9 -13.35 -5.27 -3.65
CA LYS A 9 -13.63 -6.59 -3.08
C LYS A 9 -15.13 -6.88 -3.05
N ARG A 10 -15.97 -5.91 -2.62
CA ARG A 10 -17.44 -6.08 -2.58
C ARG A 10 -18.05 -6.23 -3.97
N ASP A 11 -17.51 -5.56 -4.97
CA ASP A 11 -17.94 -5.72 -6.37
C ASP A 11 -17.66 -7.13 -6.87
N LEU A 12 -16.52 -7.73 -6.55
CA LEU A 12 -16.20 -9.12 -6.86
C LEU A 12 -17.18 -10.09 -6.20
N GLU A 13 -17.55 -9.86 -4.93
CA GLU A 13 -18.57 -10.65 -4.23
C GLU A 13 -19.93 -10.58 -4.93
N LEU A 14 -20.34 -9.40 -5.41
CA LEU A 14 -21.58 -9.22 -6.17
C LEU A 14 -21.57 -9.98 -7.50
N LEU A 15 -20.40 -10.14 -8.11
CA LEU A 15 -20.21 -10.93 -9.33
C LEU A 15 -20.11 -12.44 -9.07
N GLY A 16 -20.19 -12.88 -7.81
CA GLY A 16 -20.17 -14.29 -7.43
C GLY A 16 -18.77 -14.89 -7.25
N PHE A 17 -17.73 -14.06 -7.17
CA PHE A 17 -16.40 -14.55 -6.82
C PHE A 17 -16.28 -14.77 -5.32
N ASP A 18 -15.54 -15.80 -4.94
CA ASP A 18 -15.13 -16.02 -3.56
C ASP A 18 -14.04 -15.02 -3.20
N THR A 19 -14.33 -14.17 -2.22
CA THR A 19 -13.40 -13.13 -1.72
C THR A 19 -13.03 -13.38 -0.26
N GLU A 20 -13.36 -14.54 0.30
CA GLU A 20 -12.93 -14.89 1.66
C GLU A 20 -11.40 -14.90 1.73
N ARG A 21 -10.91 -14.30 2.80
CA ARG A 21 -9.46 -14.26 3.05
C ARG A 21 -8.98 -15.68 3.42
N ASN A 22 -8.07 -16.20 2.63
CA ASN A 22 -7.38 -17.45 2.84
C ASN A 22 -5.86 -17.27 2.74
N ASP A 23 -5.09 -18.34 2.92
CA ASP A 23 -3.63 -18.28 2.88
C ASP A 23 -3.11 -17.69 1.55
N ASN A 24 -3.67 -18.08 0.42
CA ASN A 24 -3.24 -17.60 -0.90
C ASN A 24 -3.55 -16.11 -1.07
N THR A 25 -4.76 -15.66 -0.73
CA THR A 25 -5.13 -14.25 -0.85
C THR A 25 -4.31 -13.35 0.09
N THR A 26 -3.93 -13.86 1.26
CA THR A 26 -3.03 -13.15 2.17
C THR A 26 -1.63 -12.99 1.57
N LEU A 27 -1.09 -14.06 0.97
CA LEU A 27 0.22 -14.01 0.30
C LEU A 27 0.19 -13.10 -0.94
N ASP A 28 -0.90 -13.08 -1.70
CA ASP A 28 -1.07 -12.17 -2.84
C ASP A 28 -1.09 -10.70 -2.41
N ILE A 29 -1.79 -10.38 -1.32
CA ILE A 29 -1.80 -9.03 -0.75
C ILE A 29 -0.39 -8.64 -0.29
N PHE A 30 0.30 -9.55 0.41
CA PHE A 30 1.67 -9.31 0.88
C PHE A 30 2.63 -9.11 -0.29
N TRP A 31 2.54 -9.92 -1.33
CA TRP A 31 3.35 -9.79 -2.54
C TRP A 31 3.08 -8.46 -3.26
N GLY A 32 1.82 -8.10 -3.46
CA GLY A 32 1.45 -6.81 -4.05
C GLY A 32 1.95 -5.61 -3.25
N LEU A 33 1.92 -5.70 -1.91
CA LEU A 33 2.54 -4.70 -1.04
C LEU A 33 4.06 -4.62 -1.26
N TYR A 34 4.74 -5.76 -1.31
CA TYR A 34 6.18 -5.82 -1.55
C TYR A 34 6.55 -5.17 -2.88
N GLU A 35 5.82 -5.46 -3.95
CA GLU A 35 6.05 -4.87 -5.27
C GLU A 35 5.89 -3.35 -5.28
N ILE A 36 4.81 -2.81 -4.72
CA ILE A 36 4.50 -1.38 -4.81
C ILE A 36 5.29 -0.54 -3.81
N MET A 37 5.73 -1.11 -2.69
CA MET A 37 6.50 -0.37 -1.68
C MET A 37 7.81 0.18 -2.22
N GLY A 38 8.52 -0.57 -3.06
CA GLY A 38 9.78 -0.10 -3.65
C GLY A 38 9.58 1.12 -4.54
N VAL A 39 8.53 1.10 -5.35
CA VAL A 39 8.17 2.23 -6.22
C VAL A 39 7.77 3.45 -5.38
N ALA A 40 7.00 3.24 -4.31
CA ALA A 40 6.60 4.29 -3.37
C ALA A 40 7.81 4.91 -2.65
N LEU A 41 8.78 4.09 -2.24
CA LEU A 41 10.04 4.59 -1.65
C LEU A 41 10.83 5.44 -2.64
N VAL A 42 10.94 5.01 -3.89
CA VAL A 42 11.64 5.80 -4.92
C VAL A 42 10.96 7.14 -5.12
N ASP A 43 9.62 7.19 -5.22
CA ASP A 43 8.86 8.43 -5.35
C ASP A 43 9.15 9.38 -4.17
N MET A 44 9.06 8.90 -2.93
CA MET A 44 9.35 9.71 -1.74
C MET A 44 10.78 10.24 -1.73
N MET A 45 11.78 9.39 -1.96
CA MET A 45 13.21 9.75 -1.92
C MET A 45 13.58 10.73 -3.05
N VAL A 46 12.97 10.59 -4.24
CA VAL A 46 13.17 11.52 -5.36
C VAL A 46 12.61 12.89 -5.02
N TRP A 47 11.46 12.96 -4.35
CA TRP A 47 10.89 14.23 -3.90
C TRP A 47 11.71 14.88 -2.78
N GLU A 48 12.23 14.10 -1.83
CA GLU A 48 13.17 14.59 -0.82
C GLU A 48 14.42 15.21 -1.49
N TRP A 49 15.00 14.49 -2.46
CA TRP A 49 16.12 14.97 -3.26
C TRP A 49 15.79 16.27 -4.02
N LEU A 50 14.59 16.42 -4.60
CA LEU A 50 14.15 17.64 -5.29
C LEU A 50 14.06 18.83 -4.35
N TYR A 51 13.60 18.66 -3.12
CA TYR A 51 13.59 19.73 -2.12
C TYR A 51 15.00 20.22 -1.77
N GLU A 52 15.97 19.33 -1.80
CA GLU A 52 17.37 19.67 -1.57
C GLU A 52 18.06 20.27 -2.80
N ASN A 53 17.52 20.05 -3.99
CA ASN A 53 18.08 20.45 -5.28
C ASN A 53 17.06 21.25 -6.12
N PRO A 54 16.59 22.43 -5.66
CA PRO A 54 15.49 23.16 -6.31
C PRO A 54 15.84 23.69 -7.73
N GLU A 55 17.13 23.79 -8.06
CA GLU A 55 17.63 24.25 -9.36
C GLU A 55 17.95 23.09 -10.32
N ALA A 56 17.60 21.84 -9.94
CA ALA A 56 17.91 20.67 -10.72
C ALA A 56 17.21 20.72 -12.11
N THR A 57 17.94 20.33 -13.14
CA THR A 57 17.39 20.16 -14.48
C THR A 57 16.61 18.85 -14.60
N ALA A 58 15.86 18.68 -15.70
CA ALA A 58 15.18 17.42 -15.99
C ALA A 58 16.15 16.24 -16.13
N GLU A 59 17.37 16.46 -16.64
CA GLU A 59 18.39 15.41 -16.73
C GLU A 59 18.94 15.04 -15.33
N ASP A 60 19.17 16.04 -14.47
CA ASP A 60 19.59 15.78 -13.08
C ASP A 60 18.53 14.95 -12.33
N LEU A 61 17.25 15.30 -12.48
CA LEU A 61 16.14 14.55 -11.91
C LEU A 61 16.10 13.11 -12.42
N LYS A 62 16.28 12.90 -13.71
CA LYS A 62 16.33 11.56 -14.31
C LYS A 62 17.48 10.74 -13.74
N GLN A 63 18.67 11.32 -13.61
CA GLN A 63 19.83 10.63 -13.04
C GLN A 63 19.62 10.30 -11.56
N ALA A 64 19.07 11.23 -10.79
CA ALA A 64 18.70 10.99 -9.37
C ALA A 64 17.67 9.88 -9.25
N THR A 65 16.61 9.88 -10.06
CA THR A 65 15.59 8.83 -10.06
C THR A 65 16.16 7.45 -10.39
N LEU A 66 17.00 7.34 -11.43
CA LEU A 66 17.63 6.08 -11.80
C LEU A 66 18.58 5.56 -10.69
N LYS A 67 19.34 6.47 -10.07
CA LYS A 67 20.23 6.14 -8.96
C LYS A 67 19.42 5.61 -7.77
N THR A 68 18.42 6.37 -7.33
CA THR A 68 17.54 6.00 -6.21
C THR A 68 16.84 4.67 -6.45
N ALA A 69 16.33 4.44 -7.67
CA ALA A 69 15.69 3.17 -8.03
C ALA A 69 16.62 1.98 -7.87
N LYS A 70 17.89 2.10 -8.30
CA LYS A 70 18.91 1.05 -8.12
C LYS A 70 19.27 0.82 -6.66
N GLU A 71 19.41 1.89 -5.88
CA GLU A 71 19.71 1.79 -4.44
C GLU A 71 18.60 1.05 -3.68
N VAL A 72 17.33 1.41 -3.93
CA VAL A 72 16.17 0.72 -3.36
C VAL A 72 16.09 -0.72 -3.83
N TRP A 73 16.33 -0.96 -5.14
CA TRP A 73 16.34 -2.30 -5.70
C TRP A 73 17.40 -3.19 -5.03
N ASN A 74 18.65 -2.74 -4.99
CA ASN A 74 19.76 -3.52 -4.44
C ASN A 74 19.55 -3.82 -2.95
N LYS A 75 18.92 -2.93 -2.22
CA LYS A 75 18.66 -3.13 -0.80
C LYS A 75 17.55 -4.12 -0.51
N TYR A 76 16.45 -4.06 -1.26
CA TYR A 76 15.21 -4.77 -0.89
C TYR A 76 14.79 -5.87 -1.87
N TYR A 77 15.16 -5.78 -3.15
CA TYR A 77 14.72 -6.70 -4.20
C TYR A 77 15.80 -7.65 -4.68
N GLU A 78 17.04 -7.19 -4.80
CA GLU A 78 18.15 -8.04 -5.20
C GLU A 78 18.32 -9.28 -4.31
N PRO A 79 18.21 -9.20 -2.96
CA PRO A 79 18.35 -10.39 -2.10
C PRO A 79 17.31 -11.48 -2.38
N VAL A 80 16.16 -11.11 -2.96
CA VAL A 80 15.07 -12.04 -3.28
C VAL A 80 15.09 -12.46 -4.75
N LEU A 81 15.32 -11.50 -5.67
CA LEU A 81 15.18 -11.70 -7.11
C LEU A 81 16.51 -11.95 -7.83
N GLY A 82 17.65 -11.72 -7.17
CA GLY A 82 18.98 -12.04 -7.67
C GLY A 82 19.53 -11.13 -8.79
N THR A 83 18.81 -10.06 -9.15
CA THR A 83 19.23 -9.11 -10.20
C THR A 83 19.79 -7.85 -9.57
N HIS A 84 21.03 -7.49 -9.90
CA HIS A 84 21.71 -6.30 -9.39
C HIS A 84 21.46 -5.07 -10.29
N ASP A 85 21.44 -3.86 -9.69
CA ASP A 85 21.36 -2.56 -10.38
C ASP A 85 20.17 -2.40 -11.34
N SER A 86 19.03 -3.02 -11.04
CA SER A 86 17.81 -2.85 -11.84
C SER A 86 17.19 -1.47 -11.64
N PRO A 87 16.91 -0.72 -12.74
CA PRO A 87 16.20 0.54 -12.67
C PRO A 87 14.67 0.36 -12.70
N LEU A 88 14.15 -0.87 -12.56
CA LEU A 88 12.75 -1.21 -12.77
C LEU A 88 11.79 -0.36 -11.92
N LEU A 89 12.20 0.04 -10.73
CA LEU A 89 11.39 0.87 -9.84
C LEU A 89 11.20 2.31 -10.32
N ALA A 90 11.92 2.74 -11.38
CA ALA A 90 11.82 4.08 -11.96
C ALA A 90 10.82 4.19 -13.13
N ILE A 91 10.14 3.11 -13.50
CA ILE A 91 9.30 3.10 -14.72
C ILE A 91 7.87 3.59 -14.50
N TYR A 92 7.45 3.86 -13.27
CA TYR A 92 6.07 4.24 -12.96
C TYR A 92 5.79 5.69 -13.36
N SER A 93 4.82 5.88 -14.25
CA SER A 93 4.45 7.20 -14.77
C SER A 93 3.95 8.16 -13.69
N HIS A 94 3.42 7.66 -12.57
CA HIS A 94 2.94 8.46 -11.44
C HIS A 94 4.04 9.32 -10.81
N MET A 95 5.31 8.91 -10.88
CA MET A 95 6.43 9.73 -10.41
C MET A 95 6.52 11.08 -11.13
N VAL A 96 6.00 11.15 -12.37
CA VAL A 96 6.03 12.36 -13.20
C VAL A 96 4.68 13.08 -13.19
N ASN A 97 3.58 12.35 -13.36
CA ASN A 97 2.26 12.96 -13.56
C ASN A 97 1.41 13.06 -12.27
N SER A 98 1.79 12.35 -11.23
CA SER A 98 1.07 12.32 -9.95
C SER A 98 2.05 12.22 -8.77
N PRO A 99 2.88 13.27 -8.56
CA PRO A 99 3.95 13.24 -7.56
C PRO A 99 3.44 12.90 -6.16
N MET A 100 4.21 12.11 -5.41
CA MET A 100 3.87 11.66 -4.05
C MET A 100 2.54 10.89 -3.94
N TYR A 101 2.03 10.38 -5.07
CA TYR A 101 0.80 9.58 -5.06
C TYR A 101 1.07 8.10 -4.76
N LEU A 102 2.19 7.56 -5.22
CA LEU A 102 2.54 6.14 -5.09
C LEU A 102 2.51 5.61 -3.64
N PRO A 103 2.93 6.37 -2.62
CA PRO A 103 2.82 5.94 -1.22
C PRO A 103 1.39 5.64 -0.74
N ASN A 104 0.37 6.19 -1.42
CA ASN A 104 -1.02 5.92 -1.07
C ASN A 104 -1.45 4.47 -1.34
N TYR A 105 -0.82 3.78 -2.29
CA TYR A 105 -1.16 2.39 -2.59
C TYR A 105 -0.78 1.44 -1.45
N PRO A 106 0.50 1.35 -1.02
CA PRO A 106 0.85 0.47 0.09
C PRO A 106 0.17 0.90 1.40
N LEU A 107 0.04 2.20 1.66
CA LEU A 107 -0.68 2.69 2.83
C LEU A 107 -2.16 2.29 2.78
N GLY A 108 -2.80 2.41 1.63
CA GLY A 108 -4.18 2.01 1.41
C GLY A 108 -4.40 0.50 1.63
N SER A 109 -3.48 -0.33 1.14
CA SER A 109 -3.55 -1.79 1.31
C SER A 109 -3.36 -2.21 2.78
N ILE A 110 -2.45 -1.55 3.52
CA ILE A 110 -2.27 -1.81 4.96
C ILE A 110 -3.53 -1.43 5.74
N ILE A 111 -4.10 -0.27 5.46
CA ILE A 111 -5.36 0.19 6.08
C ILE A 111 -6.51 -0.75 5.72
N GLU A 112 -6.66 -1.12 4.44
CA GLU A 112 -7.69 -2.07 4.00
C GLU A 112 -7.58 -3.39 4.76
N TYR A 113 -6.36 -3.93 4.88
CA TYR A 113 -6.12 -5.18 5.60
C TYR A 113 -6.62 -5.13 7.06
N GLN A 114 -6.36 -4.02 7.77
CA GLN A 114 -6.85 -3.81 9.14
C GLN A 114 -8.37 -3.62 9.19
N LEU A 115 -8.95 -2.85 8.27
CA LEU A 115 -10.39 -2.62 8.18
C LEU A 115 -11.16 -3.90 7.88
N GLU A 116 -10.68 -4.75 6.99
CA GLU A 116 -11.31 -6.05 6.71
C GLU A 116 -11.33 -6.95 7.96
N SER A 117 -10.28 -6.89 8.77
CA SER A 117 -10.24 -7.60 10.06
C SER A 117 -11.25 -7.03 11.08
N HIS A 118 -11.54 -5.73 11.00
CA HIS A 118 -12.60 -5.09 11.79
C HIS A 118 -13.98 -5.49 11.26
N PHE A 119 -14.20 -5.45 9.95
CA PHE A 119 -15.48 -5.80 9.33
C PHE A 119 -15.84 -7.29 9.50
N ALA A 120 -14.86 -8.19 9.57
CA ALA A 120 -15.10 -9.60 9.83
C ALA A 120 -15.78 -9.88 11.17
N LYS A 121 -15.78 -8.93 12.10
CA LYS A 121 -16.48 -9.03 13.39
C LYS A 121 -17.97 -8.67 13.29
N LEU A 122 -18.40 -8.06 12.20
CA LEU A 122 -19.79 -7.65 11.96
C LEU A 122 -20.62 -8.86 11.50
N LYS A 123 -21.85 -8.97 12.01
CA LYS A 123 -22.68 -10.17 11.79
C LYS A 123 -23.68 -10.04 10.66
N THR A 124 -23.99 -8.82 10.27
CA THR A 124 -25.04 -8.55 9.27
C THR A 124 -24.62 -7.51 8.25
N LYS A 125 -25.20 -7.59 7.05
CA LYS A 125 -25.01 -6.57 6.00
C LYS A 125 -25.40 -5.17 6.47
N GLN A 126 -26.41 -5.06 7.36
CA GLN A 126 -26.85 -3.79 7.89
C GLN A 126 -25.82 -3.18 8.85
N GLU A 127 -25.18 -4.01 9.71
CA GLU A 127 -24.08 -3.55 10.56
C GLU A 127 -22.91 -3.06 9.70
N PHE A 128 -22.53 -3.79 8.66
CA PHE A 128 -21.51 -3.38 7.72
C PHE A 128 -21.87 -2.03 7.05
N ALA A 129 -23.09 -1.88 6.52
CA ALA A 129 -23.53 -0.65 5.88
C ALA A 129 -23.51 0.56 6.84
N ASN A 130 -23.93 0.37 8.09
CA ASN A 130 -23.89 1.41 9.11
C ASN A 130 -22.45 1.79 9.47
N GLU A 131 -21.55 0.80 9.58
CA GLU A 131 -20.16 1.01 9.94
C GLU A 131 -19.38 1.71 8.80
N ILE A 132 -19.57 1.29 7.57
CA ILE A 132 -19.02 1.98 6.40
C ILE A 132 -19.46 3.44 6.37
N LYS A 133 -20.75 3.69 6.57
CA LYS A 133 -21.29 5.07 6.63
C LYS A 133 -20.63 5.88 7.76
N ARG A 134 -20.46 5.30 8.94
CA ARG A 134 -19.80 5.94 10.07
C ARG A 134 -18.36 6.31 9.73
N ILE A 135 -17.59 5.36 9.22
CA ILE A 135 -16.17 5.53 8.85
C ILE A 135 -16.01 6.60 7.76
N TYR A 136 -16.86 6.60 6.72
CA TYR A 136 -16.81 7.59 5.65
C TYR A 136 -17.12 9.02 6.12
N THR A 137 -17.86 9.18 7.21
CA THR A 137 -18.24 10.48 7.74
C THR A 137 -17.29 11.06 8.77
N LEU A 138 -16.17 10.39 9.09
CA LEU A 138 -15.16 10.89 10.02
C LEU A 138 -14.46 12.19 9.56
N GLY A 139 -14.54 12.50 8.27
CA GLY A 139 -14.02 13.74 7.71
C GLY A 139 -12.53 13.73 7.40
N ARG A 140 -11.96 14.94 7.26
CA ARG A 140 -10.55 15.15 6.88
C ARG A 140 -9.63 15.02 8.08
N LEU A 141 -9.11 13.86 8.29
CA LEU A 141 -8.10 13.53 9.31
C LEU A 141 -6.83 13.05 8.61
N THR A 142 -5.70 13.10 9.32
CA THR A 142 -4.51 12.38 8.86
C THR A 142 -4.80 10.88 8.89
N PRO A 143 -4.14 10.04 8.06
CA PRO A 143 -4.40 8.60 8.03
C PRO A 143 -4.34 7.95 9.41
N GLN A 144 -3.38 8.32 10.25
CA GLN A 144 -3.26 7.81 11.62
C GLN A 144 -4.44 8.21 12.51
N GLN A 145 -4.82 9.49 12.48
CA GLN A 145 -5.98 9.96 13.24
C GLN A 145 -7.26 9.28 12.77
N TRP A 146 -7.39 9.14 11.45
CA TRP A 146 -8.55 8.49 10.85
C TRP A 146 -8.68 7.04 11.30
N MET A 147 -7.58 6.27 11.31
CA MET A 147 -7.58 4.88 11.78
C MET A 147 -7.93 4.76 13.26
N ARG A 148 -7.41 5.64 14.11
CA ARG A 148 -7.79 5.68 15.54
C ARG A 148 -9.28 5.92 15.74
N GLU A 149 -9.87 6.84 14.97
CA GLU A 149 -11.31 7.12 15.03
C GLU A 149 -12.15 6.02 14.36
N ALA A 150 -11.63 5.39 13.30
CA ALA A 150 -12.31 4.33 12.58
C ALA A 150 -12.39 3.03 13.39
N VAL A 151 -11.27 2.54 13.91
CA VAL A 151 -11.19 1.20 14.52
C VAL A 151 -10.50 1.18 15.89
N GLY A 152 -10.05 2.33 16.41
CA GLY A 152 -9.39 2.44 17.72
C GLY A 152 -7.92 2.01 17.71
N GLU A 153 -7.32 1.82 16.53
CA GLU A 153 -5.96 1.31 16.36
C GLU A 153 -5.12 2.22 15.48
N ASP A 154 -3.80 2.19 15.65
CA ASP A 154 -2.86 2.83 14.74
C ASP A 154 -2.68 2.00 13.46
N ILE A 155 -2.26 2.66 12.37
CA ILE A 155 -1.85 1.95 11.15
C ILE A 155 -0.65 1.07 11.48
N SER A 156 -0.74 -0.22 11.16
CA SER A 156 0.30 -1.20 11.46
C SER A 156 0.40 -2.25 10.35
N THR A 157 1.63 -2.62 10.01
CA THR A 157 1.93 -3.77 9.16
C THR A 157 1.91 -5.10 9.92
N GLN A 158 1.90 -5.04 11.26
CA GLN A 158 2.04 -6.23 12.09
C GLN A 158 0.97 -7.31 11.81
N PRO A 159 -0.32 -6.96 11.62
CA PRO A 159 -1.35 -7.98 11.35
C PRO A 159 -1.08 -8.82 10.10
N ILE A 160 -0.62 -8.21 9.01
CA ILE A 160 -0.29 -8.96 7.79
C ILE A 160 1.00 -9.77 7.96
N LEU A 161 2.01 -9.22 8.64
CA LEU A 161 3.27 -9.93 8.91
C LEU A 161 3.06 -11.15 9.79
N ASP A 162 2.25 -11.04 10.83
CA ASP A 162 1.91 -12.18 11.71
C ASP A 162 1.21 -13.29 10.94
N GLU A 163 0.27 -12.92 10.06
CA GLU A 163 -0.47 -13.90 9.27
C GLU A 163 0.42 -14.57 8.21
N VAL A 164 1.29 -13.81 7.52
CA VAL A 164 2.29 -14.38 6.60
C VAL A 164 3.24 -15.34 7.33
N ASN A 165 3.75 -14.95 8.49
CA ASN A 165 4.60 -15.83 9.30
C ASN A 165 3.86 -17.11 9.71
N ARG A 166 2.59 -17.03 10.09
CA ARG A 166 1.75 -18.20 10.38
C ARG A 166 1.62 -19.15 9.18
N ILE A 167 1.44 -18.59 7.98
CA ILE A 167 1.31 -19.37 6.74
C ILE A 167 2.63 -20.07 6.40
N MET A 168 3.75 -19.34 6.50
CA MET A 168 5.08 -19.85 6.14
C MET A 168 5.64 -20.89 7.12
N THR A 169 5.04 -21.02 8.31
CA THR A 169 5.47 -21.99 9.35
C THR A 169 4.61 -23.25 9.41
N LYS A 170 3.60 -23.39 8.54
CA LYS A 170 2.81 -24.62 8.37
C LYS A 170 3.61 -25.68 7.63
#